data_e032653de281e962db3f8df8b6ef5e31
#
_entry.id   e032653de281e962db3f8df8b6ef5e31
#
_cell.length_a   1.000
_cell.length_b   1.000
_cell.length_c   1.000
_cell.angle_alpha   90.00
_cell.angle_beta   90.00
_cell.angle_gamma   90.00
#
_symmetry.space_group_name_H-M   'P 1'
#
loop_
_entity.id
_entity.type
_entity.pdbx_description
1 polymer ?
#
loop_
_entity_poly.entity_id
_entity_poly.type
_entity_poly.pdbx_seq_one_letter_code
_entity_poly.pdbx_strand_id
1 'polypeptide(L)'
;MLLNLTEEQIIQLAPDAASVKAGKGLATKAKWVLLEHSDRAIWGHCQGSGKTPYQTVVDTKNVAFKCSCPSRKFPCKHGLGLLFLYAAQTDLFKEADEPDWVTAWLSKREEKAEKKEQKAKSDAPVDEAAQAKRQAMRHTKVLNGIDELEIWIKDLLRNGLINIPERAYTLFDGIARRMVDAQAPGLANRLRSIQEINFYDETWKYKLTDQLGKLYLLMKAYKNLEQQPEDWQNEIRTQIGYPQAKEDVLAGEVIEDQWIVLHKKSQKVNELNNDIYWLHGQQSNRFAVYLSFTTPGSLPEYNLVPGSIYHAKLCFYKGVGLSLIHISEPTRH
;
A
#
# COMPACT_ATOMS: atom_id res chain seq x y z
N MET A 1 -11.15 20.35 -14.67
CA MET A 1 -10.66 21.06 -13.46
C MET A 1 -9.16 20.84 -13.37
N LEU A 2 -8.37 21.89 -13.43
CA LEU A 2 -6.92 21.81 -13.46
C LEU A 2 -6.39 21.32 -12.10
N LEU A 3 -5.32 20.54 -12.11
CA LEU A 3 -4.71 19.94 -10.92
C LEU A 3 -4.20 21.05 -9.98
N ASN A 4 -4.83 21.22 -8.82
CA ASN A 4 -4.40 22.17 -7.80
C ASN A 4 -3.66 21.43 -6.68
N LEU A 5 -2.32 21.44 -6.73
CA LEU A 5 -1.45 20.85 -5.72
C LEU A 5 -0.57 21.92 -5.10
N THR A 6 -0.48 21.94 -3.77
CA THR A 6 0.49 22.77 -3.07
C THR A 6 1.91 22.21 -3.23
N GLU A 7 2.91 23.04 -3.01
CA GLU A 7 4.30 22.60 -3.04
C GLU A 7 4.58 21.48 -2.04
N GLU A 8 4.01 21.56 -0.85
CA GLU A 8 4.11 20.53 0.19
C GLU A 8 3.53 19.19 -0.27
N GLN A 9 2.39 19.22 -0.95
CA GLN A 9 1.75 18.03 -1.50
C GLN A 9 2.62 17.38 -2.58
N ILE A 10 3.27 18.17 -3.43
CA ILE A 10 4.20 17.64 -4.44
C ILE A 10 5.44 17.03 -3.78
N ILE A 11 5.95 17.64 -2.70
CA ILE A 11 7.07 17.11 -1.92
C ILE A 11 6.73 15.72 -1.36
N GLN A 12 5.50 15.52 -0.89
CA GLN A 12 5.06 14.24 -0.34
C GLN A 12 4.92 13.13 -1.40
N LEU A 13 4.82 13.48 -2.68
CA LEU A 13 4.82 12.50 -3.78
C LEU A 13 6.22 11.98 -4.08
N ALA A 14 7.27 12.68 -3.68
CA ALA A 14 8.64 12.36 -4.01
C ALA A 14 9.15 11.12 -3.23
N PRO A 15 9.96 10.26 -3.85
CA PRO A 15 10.52 9.08 -3.19
C PRO A 15 11.57 9.42 -2.12
N ASP A 16 12.23 10.58 -2.23
CA ASP A 16 13.26 11.05 -1.30
C ASP A 16 13.56 12.55 -1.48
N ALA A 17 14.25 13.14 -0.49
CA ALA A 17 14.63 14.56 -0.48
C ALA A 17 15.56 14.94 -1.66
N ALA A 18 16.40 14.02 -2.14
CA ALA A 18 17.27 14.28 -3.29
C ALA A 18 16.45 14.41 -4.57
N SER A 19 15.37 13.62 -4.72
CA SER A 19 14.43 13.72 -5.84
C SER A 19 13.65 15.03 -5.81
N VAL A 20 13.25 15.50 -4.62
CA VAL A 20 12.63 16.83 -4.44
C VAL A 20 13.57 17.93 -4.92
N LYS A 21 14.81 17.95 -4.42
CA LYS A 21 15.82 18.95 -4.79
C LYS A 21 16.07 18.96 -6.29
N ALA A 22 16.21 17.77 -6.89
CA ALA A 22 16.43 17.65 -8.33
C ALA A 22 15.20 18.06 -9.15
N GLY A 23 13.97 17.77 -8.67
CA GLY A 23 12.72 18.22 -9.29
C GLY A 23 12.57 19.74 -9.26
N LYS A 24 12.78 20.37 -8.11
CA LYS A 24 12.77 21.84 -7.99
C LYS A 24 13.78 22.51 -8.93
N GLY A 25 14.96 21.92 -9.11
CA GLY A 25 15.96 22.40 -10.07
C GLY A 25 15.52 22.33 -11.54
N LEU A 26 14.47 21.58 -11.85
CA LEU A 26 13.84 21.50 -13.18
C LEU A 26 12.56 22.33 -13.30
N ALA A 27 12.08 22.97 -12.23
CA ALA A 27 10.86 23.77 -12.21
C ALA A 27 11.09 25.17 -12.82
N THR A 28 11.70 25.25 -13.99
CA THR A 28 11.95 26.49 -14.73
C THR A 28 11.67 26.28 -16.20
N LYS A 29 11.03 27.26 -16.87
CA LYS A 29 10.68 27.19 -18.30
C LYS A 29 11.87 26.81 -19.17
N ALA A 30 13.07 27.35 -18.89
CA ALA A 30 14.28 27.13 -19.68
C ALA A 30 14.72 25.64 -19.79
N LYS A 31 14.21 24.76 -18.92
CA LYS A 31 14.47 23.32 -18.97
C LYS A 31 13.48 22.55 -19.85
N TRP A 32 12.44 23.19 -20.33
CA TRP A 32 11.34 22.56 -21.06
C TRP A 32 11.19 23.16 -22.45
N VAL A 33 11.23 22.29 -23.44
CA VAL A 33 11.05 22.62 -24.86
C VAL A 33 9.56 22.80 -25.18
N LEU A 34 8.70 22.01 -24.51
CA LEU A 34 7.25 22.01 -24.67
C LEU A 34 6.61 21.89 -23.30
N LEU A 35 5.53 22.64 -23.07
CA LEU A 35 4.66 22.58 -21.88
C LEU A 35 3.22 22.74 -22.33
N GLU A 36 2.43 21.71 -22.16
CA GLU A 36 1.03 21.67 -22.59
C GLU A 36 0.17 20.91 -21.59
N HIS A 37 -1.14 21.11 -21.67
CA HIS A 37 -2.13 20.43 -20.86
C HIS A 37 -3.44 20.20 -21.60
N SER A 38 -4.20 19.22 -21.14
CA SER A 38 -5.63 18.99 -21.43
C SER A 38 -6.39 18.89 -20.11
N ASP A 39 -7.71 18.63 -20.18
CA ASP A 39 -8.51 18.35 -18.98
C ASP A 39 -8.04 17.08 -18.22
N ARG A 40 -7.36 16.17 -18.90
CA ARG A 40 -6.96 14.86 -18.37
C ARG A 40 -5.48 14.73 -18.01
N ALA A 41 -4.63 15.54 -18.60
CA ALA A 41 -3.18 15.41 -18.42
C ALA A 41 -2.42 16.74 -18.55
N ILE A 42 -1.24 16.76 -17.92
CA ILE A 42 -0.23 17.80 -18.07
C ILE A 42 1.00 17.10 -18.64
N TRP A 43 1.59 17.64 -19.72
CA TRP A 43 2.80 17.04 -20.29
C TRP A 43 3.82 18.07 -20.73
N GLY A 44 5.02 17.61 -20.91
CA GLY A 44 6.11 18.46 -21.37
C GLY A 44 7.32 17.65 -21.84
N HIS A 45 8.17 18.32 -22.60
CA HIS A 45 9.44 17.81 -23.09
C HIS A 45 10.59 18.46 -22.32
N CYS A 46 11.21 17.71 -21.39
CA CYS A 46 12.32 18.20 -20.59
C CYS A 46 13.66 18.00 -21.32
N GLN A 47 14.41 19.07 -21.56
CA GLN A 47 15.72 18.97 -22.16
C GLN A 47 16.72 18.37 -21.16
N GLY A 48 17.28 17.20 -21.53
CA GLY A 48 18.37 16.56 -20.81
C GLY A 48 19.73 16.86 -21.46
N SER A 49 20.73 16.06 -21.12
CA SER A 49 22.09 16.13 -21.74
C SER A 49 22.13 15.53 -23.15
N GLY A 50 21.12 14.77 -23.53
CA GLY A 50 21.02 14.15 -24.85
C GLY A 50 20.39 15.06 -25.91
N LYS A 51 20.43 14.62 -27.18
CA LYS A 51 19.79 15.34 -28.31
C LYS A 51 18.27 15.32 -28.22
N THR A 52 17.67 14.24 -27.70
CA THR A 52 16.22 14.05 -27.62
C THR A 52 15.72 14.44 -26.21
N PRO A 53 14.77 15.39 -26.09
CA PRO A 53 14.17 15.73 -24.81
C PRO A 53 13.39 14.55 -24.20
N TYR A 54 13.31 14.48 -22.88
CA TYR A 54 12.50 13.48 -22.18
C TYR A 54 11.02 13.86 -22.24
N GLN A 55 10.21 12.96 -22.74
CA GLN A 55 8.74 13.06 -22.71
C GLN A 55 8.24 12.74 -21.31
N THR A 56 7.53 13.68 -20.70
CA THR A 56 7.01 13.55 -19.34
C THR A 56 5.54 13.92 -19.33
N VAL A 57 4.70 13.07 -18.71
CA VAL A 57 3.26 13.31 -18.56
C VAL A 57 2.80 12.97 -17.15
N VAL A 58 1.82 13.73 -16.67
CA VAL A 58 1.11 13.53 -15.42
C VAL A 58 -0.38 13.48 -15.71
N ASP A 59 -1.03 12.40 -15.29
CA ASP A 59 -2.49 12.24 -15.26
C ASP A 59 -3.07 13.11 -14.15
N THR A 60 -3.98 14.03 -14.49
CA THR A 60 -4.57 14.98 -13.53
C THR A 60 -5.58 14.34 -12.60
N LYS A 61 -6.23 13.25 -13.04
CA LYS A 61 -7.26 12.54 -12.27
C LYS A 61 -6.66 11.77 -11.08
N ASN A 62 -5.56 11.04 -11.33
CA ASN A 62 -4.98 10.09 -10.36
C ASN A 62 -3.54 10.45 -9.93
N VAL A 63 -3.04 11.62 -10.31
CA VAL A 63 -1.66 12.09 -10.06
C VAL A 63 -0.63 11.00 -10.41
N ALA A 64 -0.82 10.38 -11.57
CA ALA A 64 0.07 9.35 -12.05
C ALA A 64 1.06 9.91 -13.06
N PHE A 65 2.25 9.33 -13.12
CA PHE A 65 3.36 9.85 -13.89
C PHE A 65 3.81 8.85 -14.96
N LYS A 66 4.32 9.36 -16.08
CA LYS A 66 5.14 8.61 -17.03
C LYS A 66 6.24 9.53 -17.54
N CYS A 67 7.46 8.99 -17.67
CA CYS A 67 8.58 9.70 -18.23
C CYS A 67 9.46 8.74 -19.04
N SER A 68 9.99 9.20 -20.16
CA SER A 68 10.90 8.43 -21.02
C SER A 68 12.34 8.36 -20.49
N CYS A 69 12.65 8.96 -19.33
CA CYS A 69 13.98 8.95 -18.77
C CYS A 69 14.34 7.58 -18.16
N PRO A 70 15.65 7.21 -18.08
CA PRO A 70 16.11 5.92 -17.57
C PRO A 70 16.09 5.83 -16.03
N SER A 71 15.45 6.75 -15.32
CA SER A 71 15.40 6.77 -13.85
C SER A 71 14.66 5.55 -13.31
N ARG A 72 15.22 4.92 -12.28
CA ARG A 72 14.55 3.86 -11.49
C ARG A 72 13.73 4.43 -10.32
N LYS A 73 13.90 5.74 -10.00
CA LYS A 73 13.12 6.40 -8.96
C LYS A 73 11.79 6.87 -9.54
N PHE A 74 10.72 6.71 -8.77
CA PHE A 74 9.40 7.07 -9.22
C PHE A 74 8.60 7.78 -8.09
N PRO A 75 7.98 8.97 -8.34
CA PRO A 75 8.16 9.79 -9.54
C PRO A 75 9.62 10.19 -9.76
N CYS A 76 10.01 10.30 -11.02
CA CYS A 76 11.36 10.78 -11.35
C CYS A 76 11.44 12.31 -11.20
N LYS A 77 12.65 12.86 -11.17
CA LYS A 77 12.87 14.32 -11.09
C LYS A 77 12.13 15.12 -12.17
N HIS A 78 11.91 14.55 -13.37
CA HIS A 78 11.22 15.24 -14.46
C HIS A 78 9.71 15.32 -14.18
N GLY A 79 9.08 14.24 -13.67
CA GLY A 79 7.68 14.26 -13.25
C GLY A 79 7.44 15.26 -12.11
N LEU A 80 8.31 15.26 -11.10
CA LEU A 80 8.24 16.24 -10.01
C LEU A 80 8.48 17.66 -10.52
N GLY A 81 9.48 17.87 -11.40
CA GLY A 81 9.78 19.19 -11.98
C GLY A 81 8.63 19.75 -12.80
N LEU A 82 7.92 18.88 -13.54
CA LEU A 82 6.72 19.28 -14.30
C LEU A 82 5.61 19.75 -13.35
N LEU A 83 5.36 19.02 -12.27
CA LEU A 83 4.35 19.42 -11.28
C LEU A 83 4.73 20.68 -10.52
N PHE A 84 5.97 20.82 -10.04
CA PHE A 84 6.42 22.03 -9.38
C PHE A 84 6.28 23.25 -10.30
N LEU A 85 6.64 23.11 -11.58
CA LEU A 85 6.49 24.20 -12.55
C LEU A 85 5.03 24.52 -12.80
N TYR A 86 4.17 23.50 -12.94
CA TYR A 86 2.74 23.70 -13.16
C TYR A 86 2.08 24.39 -11.97
N ALA A 87 2.39 23.94 -10.74
CA ALA A 87 1.84 24.55 -9.52
C ALA A 87 2.28 26.01 -9.33
N ALA A 88 3.50 26.35 -9.77
CA ALA A 88 4.04 27.69 -9.62
C ALA A 88 3.63 28.66 -10.75
N GLN A 89 3.48 28.18 -11.99
CA GLN A 89 3.31 28.97 -13.19
C GLN A 89 2.44 28.24 -14.22
N THR A 90 1.17 28.09 -13.92
CA THR A 90 0.19 27.41 -14.78
C THR A 90 0.09 28.03 -16.17
N ASP A 91 0.25 29.37 -16.27
CA ASP A 91 0.15 30.10 -17.52
C ASP A 91 1.23 29.76 -18.56
N LEU A 92 2.28 29.05 -18.15
CA LEU A 92 3.29 28.57 -19.09
C LEU A 92 2.83 27.36 -19.92
N PHE A 93 1.77 26.71 -19.48
CA PHE A 93 1.24 25.53 -20.13
C PHE A 93 0.11 25.94 -21.09
N LYS A 94 0.25 25.55 -22.35
CA LYS A 94 -0.76 25.81 -23.36
C LYS A 94 -1.78 24.70 -23.37
N GLU A 95 -3.05 25.05 -23.49
CA GLU A 95 -4.09 24.07 -23.78
C GLU A 95 -3.86 23.50 -25.18
N ALA A 96 -3.85 22.18 -25.29
CA ALA A 96 -3.58 21.48 -26.55
C ALA A 96 -4.25 20.10 -26.58
N ASP A 97 -4.46 19.58 -27.78
CA ASP A 97 -4.89 18.21 -27.99
C ASP A 97 -3.79 17.24 -27.52
N GLU A 98 -4.22 16.14 -26.89
CA GLU A 98 -3.31 15.12 -26.39
C GLU A 98 -2.55 14.45 -27.54
N PRO A 99 -1.23 14.48 -27.55
CA PRO A 99 -0.46 13.74 -28.54
C PRO A 99 -0.62 12.21 -28.34
N ASP A 100 -0.43 11.44 -29.40
CA ASP A 100 -0.64 9.98 -29.43
C ASP A 100 -0.03 9.23 -28.25
N TRP A 101 1.17 9.62 -27.81
CA TRP A 101 1.87 8.95 -26.71
C TRP A 101 1.23 9.24 -25.33
N VAL A 102 0.53 10.37 -25.16
CA VAL A 102 -0.26 10.72 -23.97
C VAL A 102 -1.57 9.96 -24.00
N THR A 103 -2.33 10.09 -25.09
CA THR A 103 -3.60 9.40 -25.29
C THR A 103 -3.46 7.88 -25.14
N ALA A 104 -2.47 7.27 -25.80
CA ALA A 104 -2.20 5.84 -25.69
C ALA A 104 -1.83 5.39 -24.28
N TRP A 105 -1.20 6.23 -23.49
CA TRP A 105 -0.88 5.91 -22.10
C TRP A 105 -2.10 6.03 -21.20
N LEU A 106 -2.91 7.07 -21.33
CA LEU A 106 -4.16 7.25 -20.59
C LEU A 106 -5.15 6.12 -20.89
N SER A 107 -5.38 5.81 -22.17
CA SER A 107 -6.30 4.74 -22.60
C SER A 107 -5.88 3.37 -22.05
N LYS A 108 -4.59 3.03 -22.07
CA LYS A 108 -4.09 1.77 -21.47
C LYS A 108 -4.35 1.70 -19.96
N ARG A 109 -4.37 2.83 -19.26
CA ARG A 109 -4.68 2.88 -17.83
C ARG A 109 -6.18 2.66 -17.60
N GLU A 110 -7.01 3.32 -18.38
CA GLU A 110 -8.47 3.18 -18.36
C GLU A 110 -8.89 1.73 -18.70
N GLU A 111 -8.38 1.16 -19.78
CA GLU A 111 -8.62 -0.26 -20.13
C GLU A 111 -8.18 -1.24 -19.04
N LYS A 112 -7.06 -0.94 -18.36
CA LYS A 112 -6.57 -1.81 -17.29
C LYS A 112 -7.46 -1.72 -16.05
N ALA A 113 -8.01 -0.56 -15.76
CA ALA A 113 -9.00 -0.36 -14.71
C ALA A 113 -10.31 -1.11 -15.04
N GLU A 114 -10.85 -0.94 -16.26
CA GLU A 114 -12.05 -1.63 -16.72
C GLU A 114 -11.93 -3.15 -16.77
N LYS A 115 -10.79 -3.67 -17.27
CA LYS A 115 -10.52 -5.12 -17.28
C LYS A 115 -10.40 -5.71 -15.87
N LYS A 116 -9.96 -4.91 -14.91
CA LYS A 116 -9.88 -5.31 -13.50
C LYS A 116 -11.28 -5.39 -12.88
N GLU A 117 -12.16 -4.46 -13.24
CA GLU A 117 -13.58 -4.50 -12.84
C GLU A 117 -14.34 -5.66 -13.48
N GLN A 118 -14.11 -5.92 -14.77
CA GLN A 118 -14.76 -7.02 -15.48
C GLN A 118 -14.32 -8.40 -14.96
N LYS A 119 -13.03 -8.56 -14.59
CA LYS A 119 -12.54 -9.79 -13.94
C LYS A 119 -13.13 -10.02 -12.55
N ALA A 120 -13.51 -8.95 -11.85
CA ALA A 120 -14.18 -9.04 -10.55
C ALA A 120 -15.66 -9.50 -10.68
N LYS A 121 -16.23 -9.45 -11.90
CA LYS A 121 -17.63 -9.84 -12.21
C LYS A 121 -17.76 -11.22 -12.88
N SER A 122 -16.67 -11.93 -13.16
CA SER A 122 -16.74 -13.28 -13.76
C SER A 122 -16.94 -14.34 -12.66
N ASP A 123 -18.18 -14.59 -12.30
CA ASP A 123 -18.64 -15.69 -11.47
C ASP A 123 -18.42 -17.03 -12.18
N ALA A 124 -17.31 -17.70 -11.93
CA ALA A 124 -17.27 -19.15 -12.04
C ALA A 124 -17.90 -19.73 -10.77
N PRO A 125 -18.84 -20.70 -10.84
CA PRO A 125 -19.46 -21.29 -9.64
C PRO A 125 -18.37 -21.89 -8.75
N VAL A 126 -18.27 -21.35 -7.54
CA VAL A 126 -17.31 -21.83 -6.53
C VAL A 126 -17.84 -23.15 -5.99
N ASP A 127 -17.05 -24.21 -6.11
CA ASP A 127 -17.34 -25.48 -5.43
C ASP A 127 -17.19 -25.26 -3.90
N GLU A 128 -18.32 -24.95 -3.26
CA GLU A 128 -18.40 -24.65 -1.81
C GLU A 128 -17.86 -25.82 -0.96
N ALA A 129 -18.09 -27.06 -1.37
CA ALA A 129 -17.62 -28.23 -0.63
C ALA A 129 -16.09 -28.34 -0.69
N ALA A 130 -15.49 -28.11 -1.86
CA ALA A 130 -14.03 -28.09 -2.01
C ALA A 130 -13.40 -26.88 -1.30
N GLN A 131 -14.09 -25.76 -1.23
CA GLN A 131 -13.62 -24.57 -0.49
C GLN A 131 -13.66 -24.84 1.03
N ALA A 132 -14.75 -25.35 1.56
CA ALA A 132 -14.88 -25.72 2.98
C ALA A 132 -13.81 -26.73 3.40
N LYS A 133 -13.57 -27.77 2.58
CA LYS A 133 -12.52 -28.75 2.84
C LYS A 133 -11.12 -28.11 2.89
N ARG A 134 -10.79 -27.19 1.96
CA ARG A 134 -9.51 -26.46 1.97
C ARG A 134 -9.37 -25.58 3.21
N GLN A 135 -10.44 -24.91 3.62
CA GLN A 135 -10.44 -24.08 4.84
C GLN A 135 -10.24 -24.93 6.10
N ALA A 136 -10.92 -26.08 6.23
CA ALA A 136 -10.74 -27.01 7.34
C ALA A 136 -9.31 -27.56 7.41
N MET A 137 -8.74 -27.96 6.26
CA MET A 137 -7.35 -28.42 6.20
C MET A 137 -6.36 -27.32 6.61
N ARG A 138 -6.59 -26.08 6.17
CA ARG A 138 -5.77 -24.93 6.57
C ARG A 138 -5.88 -24.69 8.07
N HIS A 139 -7.09 -24.69 8.62
CA HIS A 139 -7.33 -24.51 10.05
C HIS A 139 -6.53 -25.51 10.88
N THR A 140 -6.57 -26.79 10.51
CA THR A 140 -5.79 -27.84 11.18
C THR A 140 -4.28 -27.57 11.10
N LYS A 141 -3.76 -27.17 9.94
CA LYS A 141 -2.33 -26.84 9.79
C LYS A 141 -1.93 -25.64 10.66
N VAL A 142 -2.76 -24.62 10.72
CA VAL A 142 -2.52 -23.42 11.55
C VAL A 142 -2.51 -23.80 13.02
N LEU A 143 -3.47 -24.61 13.50
CA LEU A 143 -3.50 -25.08 14.89
C LEU A 143 -2.23 -25.85 15.25
N ASN A 144 -1.80 -26.81 14.41
CA ASN A 144 -0.56 -27.55 14.63
C ASN A 144 0.67 -26.63 14.70
N GLY A 145 0.76 -25.65 13.80
CA GLY A 145 1.82 -24.65 13.83
C GLY A 145 1.79 -23.79 15.09
N ILE A 146 0.62 -23.40 15.55
CA ILE A 146 0.44 -22.66 16.81
C ILE A 146 0.88 -23.49 18.02
N ASP A 147 0.57 -24.79 18.06
CA ASP A 147 1.01 -25.67 19.15
C ASP A 147 2.54 -25.77 19.19
N GLU A 148 3.18 -25.93 18.04
CA GLU A 148 4.64 -25.92 17.93
C GLU A 148 5.24 -24.57 18.39
N LEU A 149 4.67 -23.48 17.94
CA LEU A 149 5.13 -22.12 18.31
C LEU A 149 4.94 -21.86 19.81
N GLU A 150 3.86 -22.35 20.41
CA GLU A 150 3.62 -22.22 21.84
C GLU A 150 4.69 -22.94 22.68
N ILE A 151 5.06 -24.16 22.29
CA ILE A 151 6.15 -24.92 22.92
C ILE A 151 7.46 -24.15 22.76
N TRP A 152 7.75 -23.71 21.55
CA TRP A 152 8.98 -22.97 21.25
C TRP A 152 9.10 -21.68 22.07
N ILE A 153 8.02 -20.88 22.22
CA ILE A 153 8.03 -19.66 23.04
C ILE A 153 8.32 -20.01 24.52
N LYS A 154 7.66 -21.06 25.04
CA LYS A 154 7.87 -21.49 26.43
C LYS A 154 9.31 -21.93 26.67
N ASP A 155 9.91 -22.65 25.74
CA ASP A 155 11.30 -23.10 25.83
C ASP A 155 12.27 -21.94 25.70
N LEU A 156 11.99 -20.97 24.81
CA LEU A 156 12.77 -19.74 24.69
C LEU A 156 12.84 -18.96 26.03
N LEU A 157 11.69 -18.81 26.68
CA LEU A 157 11.61 -18.11 27.97
C LEU A 157 12.27 -18.89 29.09
N ARG A 158 12.17 -20.22 29.14
CA ARG A 158 12.82 -21.08 30.13
C ARG A 158 14.35 -21.05 30.01
N ASN A 159 14.86 -21.02 28.80
CA ASN A 159 16.31 -20.95 28.53
C ASN A 159 16.91 -19.56 28.80
N GLY A 160 16.06 -18.56 29.07
CA GLY A 160 16.46 -17.16 29.30
C GLY A 160 16.74 -16.41 28.02
N LEU A 161 16.68 -15.07 28.12
CA LEU A 161 16.73 -14.18 26.97
C LEU A 161 18.17 -13.66 26.67
N ILE A 162 19.14 -13.94 27.52
CA ILE A 162 20.45 -13.26 27.52
C ILE A 162 21.25 -13.48 26.22
N ASN A 163 21.11 -14.67 25.61
CA ASN A 163 21.85 -15.06 24.40
C ASN A 163 21.06 -14.79 23.10
N ILE A 164 19.88 -14.16 23.20
CA ILE A 164 19.05 -13.87 22.02
C ILE A 164 19.72 -12.88 21.06
N PRO A 165 20.33 -11.77 21.51
CA PRO A 165 20.92 -10.77 20.60
C PRO A 165 21.86 -11.37 19.55
N GLU A 166 22.71 -12.31 19.96
CA GLU A 166 23.70 -12.95 19.07
C GLU A 166 23.07 -13.87 18.00
N ARG A 167 21.87 -14.39 18.27
CA ARG A 167 21.22 -15.44 17.46
C ARG A 167 19.85 -15.04 16.94
N ALA A 168 19.42 -13.80 17.18
CA ALA A 168 18.04 -13.35 16.90
C ALA A 168 17.60 -13.67 15.47
N TYR A 169 18.45 -13.36 14.48
CA TYR A 169 18.11 -13.60 13.08
C TYR A 169 17.81 -15.08 12.79
N THR A 170 18.74 -15.97 13.08
CA THR A 170 18.60 -17.40 12.78
C THR A 170 17.49 -18.05 13.61
N LEU A 171 17.34 -17.62 14.86
CA LEU A 171 16.37 -18.15 15.82
C LEU A 171 14.93 -17.82 15.37
N PHE A 172 14.64 -16.56 15.08
CA PHE A 172 13.30 -16.14 14.70
C PHE A 172 12.96 -16.46 13.23
N ASP A 173 13.92 -16.44 12.30
CA ASP A 173 13.66 -16.84 10.93
C ASP A 173 13.37 -18.34 10.82
N GLY A 174 14.05 -19.19 11.61
CA GLY A 174 13.79 -20.64 11.64
C GLY A 174 12.35 -20.96 12.00
N ILE A 175 11.83 -20.38 13.09
CA ILE A 175 10.43 -20.60 13.50
C ILE A 175 9.44 -19.87 12.58
N ALA A 176 9.79 -18.72 12.00
CA ALA A 176 8.96 -18.01 11.04
C ALA A 176 8.70 -18.84 9.77
N ARG A 177 9.71 -19.55 9.26
CA ARG A 177 9.54 -20.48 8.12
C ARG A 177 8.52 -21.57 8.42
N ARG A 178 8.57 -22.16 9.60
CA ARG A 178 7.58 -23.17 10.02
C ARG A 178 6.16 -22.62 10.06
N MET A 179 5.99 -21.33 10.46
CA MET A 179 4.68 -20.67 10.42
C MET A 179 4.19 -20.43 8.99
N VAL A 180 5.10 -20.19 8.03
CA VAL A 180 4.74 -20.15 6.60
C VAL A 180 4.26 -21.52 6.12
N ASP A 181 4.97 -22.61 6.46
CA ASP A 181 4.59 -23.99 6.10
C ASP A 181 3.26 -24.39 6.75
N ALA A 182 2.99 -23.89 7.97
CA ALA A 182 1.72 -24.03 8.66
C ALA A 182 0.59 -23.15 8.09
N GLN A 183 0.85 -22.42 6.99
CA GLN A 183 -0.12 -21.50 6.37
C GLN A 183 -0.59 -20.34 7.27
N ALA A 184 0.28 -19.89 8.19
CA ALA A 184 0.08 -18.78 9.10
C ALA A 184 1.09 -17.63 8.84
N PRO A 185 1.09 -17.00 7.64
CA PRO A 185 2.10 -16.00 7.29
C PRO A 185 2.05 -14.76 8.18
N GLY A 186 0.91 -14.43 8.78
CA GLY A 186 0.79 -13.33 9.73
C GLY A 186 1.63 -13.55 10.99
N LEU A 187 1.66 -14.79 11.52
CA LEU A 187 2.54 -15.16 12.64
C LEU A 187 4.01 -15.10 12.21
N ALA A 188 4.33 -15.59 11.01
CA ALA A 188 5.69 -15.53 10.46
C ALA A 188 6.21 -14.09 10.35
N ASN A 189 5.39 -13.16 9.86
CA ASN A 189 5.75 -11.76 9.74
C ASN A 189 6.00 -11.10 11.11
N ARG A 190 5.18 -11.42 12.12
CA ARG A 190 5.39 -10.95 13.50
C ARG A 190 6.68 -11.48 14.12
N LEU A 191 7.04 -12.73 13.84
CA LEU A 191 8.32 -13.31 14.29
C LEU A 191 9.50 -12.63 13.60
N ARG A 192 9.40 -12.33 12.30
CA ARG A 192 10.43 -11.59 11.58
C ARG A 192 10.60 -10.16 12.05
N SER A 193 9.50 -9.48 12.41
CA SER A 193 9.59 -8.10 12.93
C SER A 193 10.34 -8.00 14.26
N ILE A 194 10.44 -9.10 15.03
CA ILE A 194 11.29 -9.15 16.25
C ILE A 194 12.77 -8.90 15.91
N GLN A 195 13.21 -9.26 14.70
CA GLN A 195 14.59 -9.04 14.26
C GLN A 195 14.93 -7.55 14.10
N GLU A 196 13.91 -6.68 13.98
CA GLU A 196 14.06 -5.23 13.88
C GLU A 196 14.30 -4.56 15.24
N ILE A 197 14.22 -5.32 16.35
CA ILE A 197 14.50 -4.81 17.68
C ILE A 197 15.99 -4.44 17.75
N ASN A 198 16.27 -3.19 18.16
CA ASN A 198 17.64 -2.80 18.48
C ASN A 198 18.07 -3.44 19.78
N PHE A 199 18.86 -4.52 19.70
CA PHE A 199 19.35 -5.27 20.86
C PHE A 199 20.47 -4.56 21.62
N TYR A 200 20.97 -3.42 21.14
CA TYR A 200 21.90 -2.54 21.89
C TYR A 200 21.17 -1.57 22.81
N ASP A 201 19.85 -1.41 22.65
CA ASP A 201 19.02 -0.58 23.51
C ASP A 201 18.71 -1.32 24.83
N GLU A 202 18.90 -0.70 25.97
CA GLU A 202 18.65 -1.31 27.29
C GLU A 202 17.21 -1.83 27.46
N THR A 203 16.26 -1.28 26.72
CA THR A 203 14.83 -1.66 26.74
C THR A 203 14.50 -2.86 25.86
N TRP A 204 15.47 -3.47 25.16
CA TRP A 204 15.21 -4.55 24.22
C TRP A 204 14.46 -5.75 24.82
N LYS A 205 14.77 -6.09 26.08
CA LYS A 205 14.09 -7.21 26.79
C LYS A 205 12.60 -6.93 26.94
N TYR A 206 12.25 -5.70 27.30
CA TYR A 206 10.86 -5.27 27.39
C TYR A 206 10.17 -5.32 26.02
N LYS A 207 10.79 -4.78 24.97
CA LYS A 207 10.27 -4.80 23.60
C LYS A 207 10.08 -6.22 23.09
N LEU A 208 11.04 -7.10 23.34
CA LEU A 208 10.94 -8.52 22.97
C LEU A 208 9.79 -9.20 23.71
N THR A 209 9.70 -9.04 25.03
CA THR A 209 8.64 -9.65 25.85
C THR A 209 7.25 -9.15 25.44
N ASP A 210 7.10 -7.86 25.16
CA ASP A 210 5.85 -7.28 24.66
C ASP A 210 5.43 -7.90 23.33
N GLN A 211 6.34 -8.04 22.36
CA GLN A 211 6.04 -8.67 21.07
C GLN A 211 5.71 -10.16 21.21
N LEU A 212 6.45 -10.90 22.02
CA LEU A 212 6.14 -12.30 22.30
C LEU A 212 4.81 -12.47 23.03
N GLY A 213 4.48 -11.56 23.94
CA GLY A 213 3.19 -11.54 24.64
C GLY A 213 2.02 -11.30 23.70
N LYS A 214 2.14 -10.30 22.80
CA LYS A 214 1.12 -10.03 21.76
C LYS A 214 0.94 -11.23 20.82
N LEU A 215 2.04 -11.86 20.43
CA LEU A 215 2.02 -13.06 19.60
C LEU A 215 1.30 -14.21 20.33
N TYR A 216 1.63 -14.43 21.60
CA TYR A 216 1.00 -15.47 22.42
C TYR A 216 -0.50 -15.25 22.62
N LEU A 217 -0.92 -14.00 22.86
CA LEU A 217 -2.35 -13.64 22.96
C LEU A 217 -3.09 -13.91 21.65
N LEU A 218 -2.51 -13.57 20.50
CA LEU A 218 -3.10 -13.86 19.19
C LEU A 218 -3.26 -15.37 18.97
N MET A 219 -2.26 -16.17 19.35
CA MET A 219 -2.33 -17.64 19.29
C MET A 219 -3.46 -18.19 20.16
N LYS A 220 -3.61 -17.67 21.39
CA LYS A 220 -4.70 -18.06 22.30
C LYS A 220 -6.07 -17.64 21.77
N ALA A 221 -6.18 -16.45 21.19
CA ALA A 221 -7.40 -15.98 20.55
C ALA A 221 -7.81 -16.91 19.39
N TYR A 222 -6.84 -17.33 18.55
CA TYR A 222 -7.12 -18.26 17.45
C TYR A 222 -7.54 -19.66 17.94
N LYS A 223 -6.94 -20.20 19.00
CA LYS A 223 -7.35 -21.47 19.59
C LYS A 223 -8.80 -21.45 20.13
N ASN A 224 -9.27 -20.27 20.53
CA ASN A 224 -10.63 -20.06 21.04
C ASN A 224 -11.50 -19.27 20.02
N LEU A 225 -11.22 -19.43 18.72
CA LEU A 225 -11.80 -18.63 17.65
C LEU A 225 -13.33 -18.70 17.63
N GLU A 226 -13.90 -19.90 17.76
CA GLU A 226 -15.35 -20.14 17.71
C GLU A 226 -16.12 -19.49 18.87
N GLN A 227 -15.44 -19.18 19.97
CA GLN A 227 -16.03 -18.50 21.13
C GLN A 227 -16.02 -16.97 20.99
N GLN A 228 -15.39 -16.44 19.94
CA GLN A 228 -15.30 -15.00 19.69
C GLN A 228 -16.50 -14.51 18.86
N PRO A 229 -16.93 -13.25 19.03
CA PRO A 229 -17.87 -12.61 18.10
C PRO A 229 -17.35 -12.65 16.65
N GLU A 230 -18.25 -12.68 15.67
CA GLU A 230 -17.90 -12.85 14.25
C GLU A 230 -16.85 -11.85 13.75
N ASP A 231 -16.97 -10.57 14.10
CA ASP A 231 -16.03 -9.54 13.71
C ASP A 231 -14.61 -9.81 14.26
N TRP A 232 -14.54 -10.29 15.51
CA TRP A 232 -13.27 -10.70 16.11
C TRP A 232 -12.71 -11.95 15.46
N GLN A 233 -13.55 -12.92 15.08
CA GLN A 233 -13.09 -14.09 14.33
C GLN A 233 -12.43 -13.68 13.01
N ASN A 234 -13.05 -12.75 12.28
CA ASN A 234 -12.53 -12.23 11.02
C ASN A 234 -11.19 -11.49 11.23
N GLU A 235 -11.11 -10.64 12.26
CA GLU A 235 -9.87 -9.95 12.62
C GLU A 235 -8.76 -10.93 12.97
N ILE A 236 -9.02 -11.90 13.85
CA ILE A 236 -8.04 -12.91 14.24
C ILE A 236 -7.55 -13.70 13.04
N ARG A 237 -8.44 -14.15 12.15
CA ARG A 237 -8.06 -14.82 10.90
C ARG A 237 -7.17 -13.94 10.03
N THR A 238 -7.50 -12.68 9.88
CA THR A 238 -6.68 -11.70 9.12
C THR A 238 -5.29 -11.54 9.75
N GLN A 239 -5.21 -11.44 11.08
CA GLN A 239 -3.94 -11.34 11.80
C GLN A 239 -3.08 -12.62 11.73
N ILE A 240 -3.68 -13.78 11.60
CA ILE A 240 -2.99 -15.05 11.30
C ILE A 240 -2.49 -15.09 9.85
N GLY A 241 -3.13 -14.34 8.95
CA GLY A 241 -2.77 -14.24 7.53
C GLY A 241 -3.72 -14.95 6.58
N TYR A 242 -4.97 -15.18 6.97
CA TYR A 242 -6.01 -15.63 6.05
C TYR A 242 -6.32 -14.49 5.07
N PRO A 243 -6.31 -14.75 3.74
CA PRO A 243 -6.77 -13.78 2.78
C PRO A 243 -8.29 -13.64 2.89
N GLN A 244 -8.79 -12.44 2.82
CA GLN A 244 -10.21 -12.21 2.54
C GLN A 244 -10.38 -12.12 1.02
N ALA A 245 -11.33 -12.86 0.46
CA ALA A 245 -11.59 -12.81 -0.96
C ALA A 245 -12.09 -11.41 -1.34
N LYS A 246 -11.63 -10.89 -2.47
CA LYS A 246 -12.01 -9.55 -2.93
C LYS A 246 -13.52 -9.46 -3.16
N GLU A 247 -14.10 -10.53 -3.66
CA GLU A 247 -15.53 -10.68 -3.93
C GLU A 247 -16.36 -10.52 -2.66
N ASP A 248 -15.93 -11.12 -1.55
CA ASP A 248 -16.60 -11.02 -0.24
C ASP A 248 -16.52 -9.58 0.32
N VAL A 249 -15.41 -8.89 0.06
CA VAL A 249 -15.23 -7.48 0.46
C VAL A 249 -16.12 -6.56 -0.35
N LEU A 250 -16.18 -6.76 -1.68
CA LEU A 250 -17.02 -5.96 -2.57
C LEU A 250 -18.52 -6.18 -2.35
N ALA A 251 -18.91 -7.35 -1.85
CA ALA A 251 -20.29 -7.66 -1.46
C ALA A 251 -20.64 -7.17 -0.04
N GLY A 252 -19.67 -6.66 0.70
CA GLY A 252 -19.82 -6.17 2.07
C GLY A 252 -20.36 -4.75 2.17
N GLU A 253 -20.04 -4.08 3.29
CA GLU A 253 -20.44 -2.69 3.54
C GLU A 253 -19.73 -1.74 2.56
N VAL A 254 -20.50 -0.92 1.84
CA VAL A 254 -20.01 0.11 0.93
C VAL A 254 -20.42 1.47 1.46
N ILE A 255 -19.47 2.36 1.67
CA ILE A 255 -19.73 3.74 2.11
C ILE A 255 -19.24 4.69 1.02
N GLU A 256 -20.18 5.48 0.48
CA GLU A 256 -19.91 6.58 -0.43
C GLU A 256 -19.80 7.88 0.35
N ASP A 257 -18.65 8.55 0.29
CA ASP A 257 -18.40 9.77 1.07
C ASP A 257 -17.33 10.66 0.42
N GLN A 258 -17.16 11.84 0.99
CA GLN A 258 -16.02 12.71 0.75
C GLN A 258 -14.92 12.36 1.77
N TRP A 259 -13.90 11.65 1.29
CA TRP A 259 -12.82 11.13 2.12
C TRP A 259 -11.63 12.08 2.12
N ILE A 260 -11.32 12.67 3.28
CA ILE A 260 -10.09 13.43 3.47
C ILE A 260 -8.93 12.47 3.75
N VAL A 261 -7.81 12.64 3.07
CA VAL A 261 -6.57 11.90 3.33
C VAL A 261 -5.82 12.57 4.47
N LEU A 262 -5.84 11.96 5.65
CA LEU A 262 -5.21 12.51 6.85
C LEU A 262 -3.68 12.35 6.82
N HIS A 263 -3.21 11.17 6.40
CA HIS A 263 -1.78 10.85 6.45
C HIS A 263 -1.42 9.76 5.44
N LYS A 264 -0.16 9.76 5.02
CA LYS A 264 0.47 8.69 4.22
C LYS A 264 1.76 8.22 4.91
N LYS A 265 1.93 6.92 5.05
CA LYS A 265 3.18 6.30 5.46
C LYS A 265 3.64 5.32 4.39
N SER A 266 4.87 5.48 3.92
CA SER A 266 5.49 4.54 2.99
C SER A 266 6.51 3.68 3.72
N GLN A 267 6.47 2.38 3.48
CA GLN A 267 7.42 1.41 4.05
C GLN A 267 7.68 0.28 3.05
N LYS A 268 8.80 -0.40 3.19
CA LYS A 268 9.05 -1.63 2.45
C LYS A 268 8.58 -2.83 3.25
N VAL A 269 7.84 -3.72 2.62
CA VAL A 269 7.42 -5.00 3.19
C VAL A 269 7.84 -6.09 2.21
N ASN A 270 8.86 -6.87 2.57
CA ASN A 270 9.58 -7.72 1.65
C ASN A 270 10.15 -6.90 0.48
N GLU A 271 9.98 -7.34 -0.77
CA GLU A 271 10.42 -6.60 -1.96
C GLU A 271 9.39 -5.57 -2.47
N LEU A 272 8.25 -5.39 -1.77
CA LEU A 272 7.18 -4.50 -2.19
C LEU A 272 7.25 -3.16 -1.46
N ASN A 273 6.93 -2.08 -2.16
CA ASN A 273 6.59 -0.82 -1.51
C ASN A 273 5.15 -0.91 -1.02
N ASN A 274 4.92 -0.59 0.24
CA ASN A 274 3.60 -0.53 0.86
C ASN A 274 3.33 0.90 1.30
N ASP A 275 2.37 1.56 0.64
CA ASP A 275 1.84 2.85 1.03
C ASP A 275 0.56 2.65 1.84
N ILE A 276 0.54 3.19 3.05
CA ILE A 276 -0.58 3.16 3.99
C ILE A 276 -1.18 4.55 4.05
N TYR A 277 -2.46 4.66 3.75
CA TYR A 277 -3.21 5.92 3.81
C TYR A 277 -4.27 5.85 4.89
N TRP A 278 -4.35 6.88 5.74
CA TRP A 278 -5.43 7.08 6.70
C TRP A 278 -6.43 8.07 6.13
N LEU A 279 -7.69 7.67 6.11
CA LEU A 279 -8.79 8.41 5.53
C LEU A 279 -9.85 8.68 6.59
N HIS A 280 -10.57 9.80 6.46
CA HIS A 280 -11.72 10.14 7.27
C HIS A 280 -12.87 10.61 6.38
N GLY A 281 -14.02 9.97 6.51
CA GLY A 281 -15.25 10.33 5.79
C GLY A 281 -15.93 11.52 6.48
N GLN A 282 -16.17 12.58 5.73
CA GLN A 282 -16.70 13.83 6.27
C GLN A 282 -18.16 13.73 6.69
N GLN A 283 -18.97 12.93 6.00
CA GLN A 283 -20.39 12.75 6.29
C GLN A 283 -20.63 11.55 7.21
N SER A 284 -19.99 10.41 6.91
CA SER A 284 -20.12 9.18 7.69
C SER A 284 -19.39 9.23 9.03
N ASN A 285 -18.46 10.17 9.23
CA ASN A 285 -17.57 10.26 10.39
C ASN A 285 -16.78 8.95 10.65
N ARG A 286 -16.51 8.17 9.59
CA ARG A 286 -15.80 6.88 9.65
C ARG A 286 -14.31 7.08 9.31
N PHE A 287 -13.47 6.34 10.02
CA PHE A 287 -12.05 6.22 9.67
C PHE A 287 -11.84 4.98 8.81
N ALA A 288 -10.91 5.09 7.87
CA ALA A 288 -10.54 3.98 6.99
C ALA A 288 -9.03 3.97 6.75
N VAL A 289 -8.48 2.78 6.49
CA VAL A 289 -7.08 2.60 6.10
C VAL A 289 -7.04 1.93 4.73
N TYR A 290 -6.35 2.56 3.79
CA TYR A 290 -6.09 2.00 2.47
C TYR A 290 -4.64 1.55 2.36
N LEU A 291 -4.42 0.31 1.94
CA LEU A 291 -3.09 -0.25 1.69
C LEU A 291 -2.85 -0.40 0.18
N SER A 292 -1.77 0.18 -0.30
CA SER A 292 -1.34 0.07 -1.69
C SER A 292 0.02 -0.63 -1.78
N PHE A 293 0.04 -1.84 -2.33
CA PHE A 293 1.27 -2.59 -2.56
C PHE A 293 1.73 -2.44 -4.00
N THR A 294 2.98 -2.03 -4.19
CA THR A 294 3.57 -1.86 -5.52
C THR A 294 4.93 -2.53 -5.62
N THR A 295 5.21 -3.15 -6.75
CA THR A 295 6.57 -3.63 -7.06
C THR A 295 7.49 -2.44 -7.33
N PRO A 296 8.79 -2.54 -7.07
CA PRO A 296 9.74 -1.48 -7.43
C PRO A 296 9.62 -1.08 -8.91
N GLY A 297 9.38 0.21 -9.15
CA GLY A 297 9.20 0.75 -10.51
C GLY A 297 7.79 0.67 -11.09
N SER A 298 6.81 0.07 -10.38
CA SER A 298 5.40 0.14 -10.75
C SER A 298 4.67 1.29 -10.06
N LEU A 299 3.58 1.73 -10.68
CA LEU A 299 2.71 2.76 -10.15
C LEU A 299 1.67 2.19 -9.19
N PRO A 300 1.35 2.90 -8.09
CA PRO A 300 0.15 2.59 -7.33
C PRO A 300 -1.10 2.78 -8.20
N GLU A 301 -2.13 2.03 -7.91
CA GLU A 301 -3.44 2.17 -8.59
C GLU A 301 -4.02 3.57 -8.34
N TYR A 302 -3.98 4.00 -7.10
CA TYR A 302 -4.36 5.35 -6.67
C TYR A 302 -3.21 5.97 -5.88
N ASN A 303 -2.85 7.20 -6.24
CA ASN A 303 -1.86 7.97 -5.51
C ASN A 303 -2.59 9.09 -4.76
N LEU A 304 -3.05 8.74 -3.55
CA LEU A 304 -3.80 9.69 -2.72
C LEU A 304 -2.84 10.69 -2.08
N VAL A 305 -3.23 11.95 -2.09
CA VAL A 305 -2.41 13.05 -1.59
C VAL A 305 -2.92 13.49 -0.22
N PRO A 306 -2.10 13.46 0.85
CA PRO A 306 -2.50 13.96 2.15
C PRO A 306 -3.01 15.40 2.10
N GLY A 307 -4.08 15.68 2.87
CA GLY A 307 -4.78 16.96 2.88
C GLY A 307 -5.75 17.18 1.72
N SER A 308 -5.83 16.24 0.76
CA SER A 308 -6.84 16.30 -0.32
C SER A 308 -8.10 15.53 0.06
N ILE A 309 -9.22 15.93 -0.55
CA ILE A 309 -10.52 15.28 -0.42
C ILE A 309 -10.82 14.53 -1.71
N TYR A 310 -11.28 13.29 -1.57
CA TYR A 310 -11.70 12.44 -2.69
C TYR A 310 -13.14 11.97 -2.47
N HIS A 311 -13.99 12.14 -3.47
CA HIS A 311 -15.29 11.48 -3.49
C HIS A 311 -15.08 10.05 -3.96
N ALA A 312 -15.40 9.08 -3.12
CA ALA A 312 -15.14 7.66 -3.42
C ALA A 312 -16.09 6.73 -2.66
N LYS A 313 -16.27 5.53 -3.25
CA LYS A 313 -16.94 4.40 -2.59
C LYS A 313 -15.89 3.51 -1.96
N LEU A 314 -15.98 3.30 -0.67
CA LEU A 314 -15.09 2.42 0.07
C LEU A 314 -15.81 1.16 0.48
N CYS A 315 -15.24 -0.01 0.10
CA CYS A 315 -15.69 -1.31 0.56
C CYS A 315 -14.83 -1.73 1.74
N PHE A 316 -15.47 -2.06 2.86
CA PHE A 316 -14.77 -2.38 4.10
C PHE A 316 -14.56 -3.87 4.25
N TYR A 317 -13.35 -4.26 4.67
CA TYR A 317 -13.07 -5.62 5.11
C TYR A 317 -13.78 -5.91 6.43
N LYS A 318 -14.28 -7.12 6.60
CA LYS A 318 -14.89 -7.55 7.85
C LYS A 318 -13.83 -7.68 8.94
N GLY A 319 -14.03 -7.01 10.08
CA GLY A 319 -13.13 -7.02 11.23
C GLY A 319 -13.42 -5.89 12.19
N VAL A 320 -12.75 -5.88 13.35
CA VAL A 320 -12.87 -4.83 14.38
C VAL A 320 -11.78 -3.76 14.29
N GLY A 321 -10.75 -4.00 13.46
CA GLY A 321 -9.66 -3.05 13.24
C GLY A 321 -10.06 -1.90 12.32
N LEU A 322 -9.10 -0.99 12.08
CA LEU A 322 -9.23 -0.02 11.01
C LEU A 322 -9.38 -0.78 9.70
N SER A 323 -10.57 -0.72 9.13
CA SER A 323 -10.93 -1.53 7.98
C SER A 323 -10.03 -1.20 6.80
N LEU A 324 -9.33 -2.21 6.30
CA LEU A 324 -8.73 -2.17 4.98
C LEU A 324 -9.87 -1.96 3.98
N ILE A 325 -9.63 -1.17 2.95
CA ILE A 325 -10.66 -0.80 2.00
C ILE A 325 -10.22 -1.09 0.57
N HIS A 326 -11.21 -1.34 -0.27
CA HIS A 326 -11.08 -1.22 -1.71
C HIS A 326 -11.73 0.09 -2.13
N ILE A 327 -10.99 0.94 -2.83
CA ILE A 327 -11.50 2.22 -3.37
C ILE A 327 -12.05 1.94 -4.77
N SER A 328 -13.27 2.40 -5.04
CA SER A 328 -13.82 2.47 -6.40
C SER A 328 -14.04 3.93 -6.79
N GLU A 329 -13.59 4.29 -7.99
CA GLU A 329 -13.81 5.58 -8.66
C GLU A 329 -13.50 6.84 -7.81
N PRO A 330 -12.30 7.00 -7.24
CA PRO A 330 -11.97 8.21 -6.51
C PRO A 330 -11.88 9.40 -7.47
N THR A 331 -12.72 10.40 -7.26
CA THR A 331 -12.62 11.72 -7.91
C THR A 331 -12.13 12.73 -6.89
N ARG A 332 -11.05 13.45 -7.22
CA ARG A 332 -10.49 14.48 -6.36
C ARG A 332 -11.31 15.78 -6.49
N HIS A 333 -11.65 16.38 -5.37
CA HIS A 333 -12.24 17.72 -5.26
C HIS A 333 -11.22 18.75 -4.79
#